data_6c30b453b3a0f9a692975a2bc028cdfe
#
_entry.id   6c30b453b3a0f9a692975a2bc028cdfe
#
_cell.length_a   1.000
_cell.length_b   1.000
_cell.length_c   1.000
_cell.angle_alpha   90.00
_cell.angle_beta   90.00
_cell.angle_gamma   90.00
#
_symmetry.space_group_name_H-M   'P 1'
#
loop_
_entity.id
_entity.type
_entity.pdbx_description
1 polymer ?
#
loop_
_entity_poly.entity_id
_entity_poly.type
_entity_poly.pdbx_seq_one_letter_code
_entity_poly.pdbx_strand_id
1 'polypeptide(L)'
;MNVMLQSLKNIIPSQLKSVGNKLLRQYFTISNMHNIWKRTDPSDWPIFELINKQGIEKYEYSLFSQNGEDGIIRYLFSEIGFCSKLFLEFGFGVTESNSLRLILKEGFGGVFIDGNELSVKHFNQAAKSFGITNVQAISRFLNLNNLETTITQSSLPKEIDLLSVDVDGNDYWFWEAIKSLSPRIVIVEYNASLGPELSLSTPYDPAFNRHEKNSSGFYCGASIKAFEKLGKKKGYSLIGCDSNGVNAFFVRDDCLTENIKVISSPLAYRPHKSRLERGFSVEDQFTIIKDMPFVSIE
;
A
#
# COMPACT_ATOMS: atom_id res chain seq x y z
N MET A 1 -23.41 24.41 3.23
CA MET A 1 -22.39 23.83 4.13
C MET A 1 -21.34 24.84 4.57
N ASN A 2 -20.76 25.65 3.69
CA ASN A 2 -19.77 26.69 4.06
C ASN A 2 -20.32 27.82 4.94
N VAL A 3 -21.60 28.19 4.83
CA VAL A 3 -22.23 29.31 5.57
C VAL A 3 -22.44 28.94 7.06
N MET A 4 -22.78 27.69 7.35
CA MET A 4 -23.00 27.23 8.73
C MET A 4 -21.69 27.09 9.53
N LEU A 5 -20.60 26.76 8.85
CA LEU A 5 -19.25 26.72 9.43
C LEU A 5 -18.66 28.12 9.70
N GLN A 6 -19.03 29.11 8.90
CA GLN A 6 -18.60 30.49 9.08
C GLN A 6 -19.32 31.17 10.24
N SER A 7 -20.60 30.88 10.46
CA SER A 7 -21.37 31.42 11.58
C SER A 7 -20.93 30.85 12.94
N LEU A 8 -20.56 29.58 13.03
CA LEU A 8 -20.02 28.97 14.25
C LEU A 8 -18.63 29.50 14.64
N LYS A 9 -17.80 29.91 13.66
CA LYS A 9 -16.46 30.47 13.91
C LYS A 9 -16.49 31.82 14.64
N ASN A 10 -17.58 32.56 14.56
CA ASN A 10 -17.70 33.90 15.14
C ASN A 10 -18.21 33.89 16.60
N ILE A 11 -18.69 32.75 17.09
CA ILE A 11 -19.29 32.63 18.44
C ILE A 11 -18.29 32.04 19.46
N ILE A 12 -17.19 31.45 19.01
CA ILE A 12 -16.26 30.75 19.91
C ILE A 12 -15.09 31.67 20.31
N PRO A 13 -14.78 31.82 21.61
CA PRO A 13 -13.61 32.57 22.09
C PRO A 13 -12.30 32.08 21.49
N SER A 14 -11.36 32.99 21.26
CA SER A 14 -10.08 32.69 20.54
C SER A 14 -9.29 31.55 21.14
N GLN A 15 -9.33 31.37 22.46
CA GLN A 15 -8.66 30.29 23.20
C GLN A 15 -9.33 28.93 22.99
N LEU A 16 -10.63 28.87 22.66
CA LEU A 16 -11.35 27.65 22.34
C LEU A 16 -11.37 27.33 20.83
N LYS A 17 -10.98 28.29 19.98
CA LYS A 17 -10.98 28.10 18.52
C LYS A 17 -9.99 27.01 18.06
N SER A 18 -8.86 26.84 18.71
CA SER A 18 -7.88 25.80 18.38
C SER A 18 -8.41 24.41 18.74
N VAL A 19 -9.01 24.27 19.91
CA VAL A 19 -9.63 23.02 20.40
C VAL A 19 -10.89 22.69 19.60
N GLY A 20 -11.74 23.69 19.35
CA GLY A 20 -12.95 23.54 18.54
C GLY A 20 -12.64 23.17 17.08
N ASN A 21 -11.62 23.77 16.46
CA ASN A 21 -11.18 23.41 15.11
C ASN A 21 -10.59 21.99 15.04
N LYS A 22 -9.87 21.56 16.09
CA LYS A 22 -9.33 20.20 16.17
C LYS A 22 -10.45 19.16 16.31
N LEU A 23 -11.45 19.43 17.17
CA LEU A 23 -12.62 18.56 17.35
C LEU A 23 -13.51 18.51 16.10
N LEU A 24 -13.73 19.65 15.43
CA LEU A 24 -14.48 19.69 14.18
C LEU A 24 -13.76 18.94 13.06
N ARG A 25 -12.45 19.11 12.89
CA ARG A 25 -11.67 18.34 11.93
C ARG A 25 -11.75 16.84 12.24
N GLN A 26 -11.63 16.45 13.49
CA GLN A 26 -11.74 15.05 13.90
C GLN A 26 -13.15 14.49 13.62
N TYR A 27 -14.20 15.24 13.91
CA TYR A 27 -15.60 14.85 13.61
C TYR A 27 -15.83 14.70 12.11
N PHE A 28 -15.36 15.66 11.30
CA PHE A 28 -15.44 15.58 9.83
C PHE A 28 -14.66 14.39 9.26
N THR A 29 -13.50 14.09 9.81
CA THR A 29 -12.70 12.93 9.38
C THR A 29 -13.44 11.63 9.68
N ILE A 30 -13.97 11.44 10.88
CA ILE A 30 -14.72 10.23 11.27
C ILE A 30 -16.02 10.11 10.46
N SER A 31 -16.75 11.20 10.24
CA SER A 31 -17.98 11.20 9.44
C SER A 31 -17.70 10.84 7.97
N ASN A 32 -16.62 11.35 7.39
CA ASN A 32 -16.20 10.99 6.04
C ASN A 32 -15.80 9.52 5.96
N MET A 33 -15.06 8.99 6.94
CA MET A 33 -14.71 7.58 7.03
C MET A 33 -15.95 6.69 7.07
N HIS A 34 -16.98 7.07 7.86
CA HIS A 34 -18.24 6.34 7.91
C HIS A 34 -18.92 6.21 6.54
N ASN A 35 -18.89 7.27 5.74
CA ASN A 35 -19.46 7.25 4.39
C ASN A 35 -18.63 6.40 3.43
N ILE A 36 -17.30 6.48 3.50
CA ILE A 36 -16.39 5.71 2.66
C ILE A 36 -16.49 4.21 2.99
N TRP A 37 -16.44 3.85 4.26
CA TRP A 37 -16.46 2.45 4.70
C TRP A 37 -17.79 1.71 4.42
N LYS A 38 -18.85 2.44 4.06
CA LYS A 38 -20.14 1.86 3.62
C LYS A 38 -20.22 1.56 2.11
N ARG A 39 -19.21 1.94 1.32
CA ARG A 39 -19.20 1.63 -0.11
C ARG A 39 -19.34 0.13 -0.35
N THR A 40 -19.90 -0.22 -1.50
CA THR A 40 -20.12 -1.62 -1.91
C THR A 40 -19.30 -1.93 -3.15
N ASP A 41 -18.91 -3.20 -3.30
CA ASP A 41 -18.25 -3.68 -4.51
C ASP A 41 -19.12 -3.41 -5.75
N PRO A 42 -18.50 -3.16 -6.92
CA PRO A 42 -19.22 -3.07 -8.18
C PRO A 42 -19.96 -4.39 -8.49
N SER A 43 -21.22 -4.29 -8.92
CA SER A 43 -22.06 -5.45 -9.21
C SER A 43 -21.64 -6.20 -10.48
N ASP A 44 -20.97 -5.50 -11.38
CA ASP A 44 -20.52 -5.97 -12.70
C ASP A 44 -19.06 -6.44 -12.75
N TRP A 45 -18.36 -6.44 -11.60
CA TRP A 45 -17.02 -7.04 -11.55
C TRP A 45 -17.10 -8.58 -11.76
N PRO A 46 -16.22 -9.18 -12.57
CA PRO A 46 -14.99 -8.67 -13.20
C PRO A 46 -15.17 -8.20 -14.66
N ILE A 47 -16.37 -7.96 -15.13
CA ILE A 47 -16.72 -7.87 -16.55
C ILE A 47 -16.45 -6.47 -17.15
N PHE A 48 -16.45 -5.43 -16.32
CA PHE A 48 -16.65 -4.07 -16.77
C PHE A 48 -15.48 -3.39 -17.49
N GLU A 49 -14.27 -3.96 -17.56
CA GLU A 49 -13.15 -3.33 -18.28
C GLU A 49 -12.18 -4.30 -19.00
N LEU A 50 -12.66 -5.47 -19.41
CA LEU A 50 -11.84 -6.47 -20.11
C LEU A 50 -11.35 -6.04 -21.50
N ILE A 51 -11.85 -4.94 -22.05
CA ILE A 51 -11.75 -4.67 -23.51
C ILE A 51 -10.37 -4.12 -23.91
N ASN A 52 -9.59 -3.49 -23.01
CA ASN A 52 -8.32 -2.85 -23.38
C ASN A 52 -7.14 -3.08 -22.41
N LYS A 53 -7.29 -3.91 -21.37
CA LYS A 53 -6.25 -4.19 -20.41
C LYS A 53 -5.75 -5.64 -20.52
N GLN A 54 -4.44 -5.82 -20.42
CA GLN A 54 -3.79 -7.14 -20.40
C GLN A 54 -3.25 -7.40 -19.00
N GLY A 55 -3.07 -8.68 -18.64
CA GLY A 55 -2.53 -9.01 -17.32
C GLY A 55 -3.56 -8.83 -16.18
N ILE A 56 -3.03 -8.59 -14.96
CA ILE A 56 -3.88 -8.46 -13.76
C ILE A 56 -4.59 -7.12 -13.65
N GLU A 57 -4.11 -6.09 -14.34
CA GLU A 57 -4.72 -4.76 -14.35
C GLU A 57 -6.13 -4.74 -14.94
N LYS A 58 -6.52 -5.76 -15.68
CA LYS A 58 -7.91 -5.91 -16.15
C LYS A 58 -8.93 -6.10 -15.03
N TYR A 59 -8.48 -6.49 -13.84
CA TYR A 59 -9.34 -6.70 -12.68
C TYR A 59 -9.39 -5.48 -11.74
N GLU A 60 -8.69 -4.39 -12.06
CA GLU A 60 -8.64 -3.19 -11.25
C GLU A 60 -10.00 -2.56 -11.00
N TYR A 61 -10.29 -2.24 -9.78
CA TYR A 61 -11.21 -1.20 -9.34
C TYR A 61 -10.81 -0.72 -7.95
N SER A 62 -11.10 0.55 -7.65
CA SER A 62 -10.85 1.15 -6.34
C SER A 62 -12.15 1.30 -5.56
N LEU A 63 -12.30 0.58 -4.47
CA LEU A 63 -13.33 0.80 -3.46
C LEU A 63 -12.73 1.59 -2.29
N PHE A 64 -11.56 1.15 -1.83
CA PHE A 64 -10.79 1.71 -0.73
C PHE A 64 -9.29 1.85 -1.03
N SER A 65 -8.81 1.32 -2.13
CA SER A 65 -7.42 1.46 -2.59
C SER A 65 -7.26 2.60 -3.59
N GLN A 66 -6.02 3.06 -3.82
CA GLN A 66 -5.73 4.23 -4.65
C GLN A 66 -5.68 3.90 -6.14
N ASN A 67 -5.10 2.75 -6.51
CA ASN A 67 -4.70 2.44 -7.89
C ASN A 67 -5.44 1.22 -8.47
N GLY A 68 -6.55 0.79 -7.85
CA GLY A 68 -7.31 -0.36 -8.31
C GLY A 68 -6.94 -1.68 -7.67
N GLU A 69 -6.12 -1.65 -6.64
CA GLU A 69 -5.61 -2.84 -5.95
C GLU A 69 -6.73 -3.69 -5.37
N ASP A 70 -7.84 -3.11 -4.93
CA ASP A 70 -9.01 -3.85 -4.42
C ASP A 70 -9.49 -4.93 -5.38
N GLY A 71 -9.56 -4.60 -6.67
CA GLY A 71 -9.98 -5.52 -7.72
C GLY A 71 -8.95 -6.61 -7.98
N ILE A 72 -7.66 -6.25 -8.04
CA ILE A 72 -6.57 -7.21 -8.23
C ILE A 72 -6.51 -8.18 -7.05
N ILE A 73 -6.55 -7.69 -5.82
CA ILE A 73 -6.54 -8.51 -4.60
C ILE A 73 -7.73 -9.47 -4.59
N ARG A 74 -8.92 -8.98 -4.95
CA ARG A 74 -10.12 -9.80 -5.07
C ARG A 74 -9.95 -10.92 -6.10
N TYR A 75 -9.38 -10.61 -7.27
CA TYR A 75 -9.07 -11.61 -8.28
C TYR A 75 -8.08 -12.66 -7.76
N LEU A 76 -6.96 -12.25 -7.19
CA LEU A 76 -5.96 -13.17 -6.69
C LEU A 76 -6.57 -14.11 -5.63
N PHE A 77 -7.34 -13.60 -4.69
CA PHE A 77 -8.00 -14.44 -3.70
C PHE A 77 -9.14 -15.31 -4.26
N SER A 78 -9.79 -14.91 -5.36
CA SER A 78 -10.74 -15.79 -6.04
C SER A 78 -10.07 -17.02 -6.64
N GLU A 79 -8.79 -16.90 -7.03
CA GLU A 79 -8.01 -18.00 -7.60
C GLU A 79 -7.35 -18.89 -6.54
N ILE A 80 -6.75 -18.28 -5.49
CA ILE A 80 -5.99 -19.05 -4.48
C ILE A 80 -6.77 -19.32 -3.21
N GLY A 81 -7.94 -18.71 -3.01
CA GLY A 81 -8.72 -18.80 -1.77
C GLY A 81 -8.06 -18.09 -0.58
N PHE A 82 -8.73 -18.12 0.57
CA PHE A 82 -8.21 -17.65 1.87
C PHE A 82 -7.70 -18.79 2.71
N CYS A 83 -6.71 -18.51 3.58
CA CYS A 83 -6.21 -19.48 4.56
C CYS A 83 -6.51 -19.00 5.99
N SER A 84 -5.91 -17.88 6.39
CA SER A 84 -6.01 -17.36 7.75
C SER A 84 -6.99 -16.19 7.87
N LYS A 85 -7.30 -15.53 6.78
CA LYS A 85 -7.96 -14.22 6.71
C LYS A 85 -7.26 -13.16 7.56
N LEU A 86 -5.91 -13.17 7.52
CA LEU A 86 -5.08 -12.23 8.24
C LEU A 86 -4.19 -11.43 7.28
N PHE A 87 -3.96 -10.17 7.64
CA PHE A 87 -3.07 -9.28 6.91
C PHE A 87 -2.08 -8.56 7.83
N LEU A 88 -0.99 -8.09 7.22
CA LEU A 88 -0.10 -7.06 7.76
C LEU A 88 0.12 -6.00 6.68
N GLU A 89 -0.08 -4.73 7.03
CA GLU A 89 0.15 -3.62 6.10
C GLU A 89 0.97 -2.53 6.79
N PHE A 90 2.07 -2.12 6.12
CA PHE A 90 2.91 -0.98 6.50
C PHE A 90 2.59 0.21 5.62
N GLY A 91 2.42 1.38 6.24
CA GLY A 91 1.99 2.58 5.53
C GLY A 91 0.54 2.47 5.06
N PHE A 92 -0.38 3.13 5.72
CA PHE A 92 -1.78 3.07 5.33
C PHE A 92 -2.49 4.42 5.47
N GLY A 93 -3.42 4.68 4.57
CA GLY A 93 -4.39 5.74 4.71
C GLY A 93 -5.65 5.24 5.42
N VAL A 94 -6.23 6.07 6.27
CA VAL A 94 -7.44 5.69 7.05
C VAL A 94 -8.65 5.44 6.14
N THR A 95 -8.67 6.03 4.95
CA THR A 95 -9.72 5.88 3.94
C THR A 95 -9.25 5.18 2.68
N GLU A 96 -7.94 4.92 2.60
CA GLU A 96 -7.28 4.34 1.44
C GLU A 96 -6.20 3.36 1.93
N SER A 97 -6.40 2.07 1.66
CA SER A 97 -5.43 1.02 1.97
C SER A 97 -5.73 -0.25 1.19
N ASN A 98 -4.72 -1.09 1.01
CA ASN A 98 -4.84 -2.35 0.29
C ASN A 98 -5.66 -3.39 1.06
N SER A 99 -5.69 -3.31 2.40
CA SER A 99 -6.40 -4.28 3.24
C SER A 99 -7.81 -3.85 3.64
N LEU A 100 -8.22 -2.59 3.42
CA LEU A 100 -9.48 -2.08 3.96
C LEU A 100 -10.70 -2.80 3.36
N ARG A 101 -10.66 -3.14 2.06
CA ARG A 101 -11.73 -3.96 1.45
C ARG A 101 -11.82 -5.34 2.09
N LEU A 102 -10.68 -5.99 2.34
CA LEU A 102 -10.65 -7.31 2.98
C LEU A 102 -11.28 -7.29 4.38
N ILE A 103 -11.00 -6.23 5.16
CA ILE A 103 -11.61 -6.04 6.48
C ILE A 103 -13.14 -5.90 6.36
N LEU A 104 -13.58 -4.97 5.51
CA LEU A 104 -14.98 -4.53 5.48
C LEU A 104 -15.91 -5.47 4.71
N LYS A 105 -15.38 -6.26 3.77
CA LYS A 105 -16.18 -7.14 2.88
C LYS A 105 -15.92 -8.63 3.10
N GLU A 106 -14.71 -9.00 3.53
CA GLU A 106 -14.33 -10.42 3.67
C GLU A 106 -14.13 -10.83 5.15
N GLY A 107 -14.19 -9.87 6.10
CA GLY A 107 -14.05 -10.13 7.53
C GLY A 107 -12.61 -10.45 7.96
N PHE A 108 -11.61 -9.95 7.24
CA PHE A 108 -10.21 -10.11 7.62
C PHE A 108 -9.90 -9.44 8.95
N GLY A 109 -9.04 -10.09 9.71
CA GLY A 109 -8.32 -9.51 10.84
C GLY A 109 -6.91 -9.15 10.46
N GLY A 110 -6.21 -8.41 11.33
CA GLY A 110 -4.80 -8.11 11.08
C GLY A 110 -4.32 -6.83 11.71
N VAL A 111 -3.17 -6.37 11.21
CA VAL A 111 -2.45 -5.26 11.80
C VAL A 111 -2.03 -4.25 10.74
N PHE A 112 -2.31 -2.99 11.01
CA PHE A 112 -1.69 -1.85 10.35
C PHE A 112 -0.56 -1.30 11.20
N ILE A 113 0.56 -0.93 10.58
CA ILE A 113 1.66 -0.26 11.26
C ILE A 113 2.02 1.00 10.46
N ASP A 114 1.99 2.15 11.12
CA ASP A 114 2.30 3.43 10.50
C ASP A 114 3.00 4.36 11.51
N GLY A 115 3.90 5.21 11.00
CA GLY A 115 4.57 6.24 11.81
C GLY A 115 3.67 7.41 12.20
N ASN A 116 2.54 7.59 11.51
CA ASN A 116 1.60 8.69 11.77
C ASN A 116 0.61 8.34 12.89
N GLU A 117 0.91 8.80 14.10
CA GLU A 117 0.09 8.56 15.29
C GLU A 117 -1.37 9.02 15.12
N LEU A 118 -1.61 10.10 14.37
CA LEU A 118 -2.96 10.63 14.17
C LEU A 118 -3.79 9.71 13.27
N SER A 119 -3.20 9.19 12.18
CA SER A 119 -3.85 8.21 11.30
C SER A 119 -4.21 6.95 12.07
N VAL A 120 -3.27 6.40 12.84
CA VAL A 120 -3.48 5.23 13.70
C VAL A 120 -4.63 5.47 14.69
N LYS A 121 -4.64 6.60 15.38
CA LYS A 121 -5.72 6.95 16.31
C LYS A 121 -7.07 7.04 15.63
N HIS A 122 -7.15 7.69 14.47
CA HIS A 122 -8.40 7.83 13.72
C HIS A 122 -8.91 6.47 13.24
N PHE A 123 -8.01 5.62 12.71
CA PHE A 123 -8.38 4.26 12.31
C PHE A 123 -8.97 3.47 13.47
N ASN A 124 -8.27 3.40 14.62
CA ASN A 124 -8.73 2.63 15.77
C ASN A 124 -10.07 3.13 16.32
N GLN A 125 -10.31 4.45 16.29
CA GLN A 125 -11.60 5.02 16.66
C GLN A 125 -12.73 4.62 15.70
N ALA A 126 -12.45 4.64 14.38
CA ALA A 126 -13.41 4.23 13.38
C ALA A 126 -13.69 2.74 13.46
N ALA A 127 -12.67 1.90 13.54
CA ALA A 127 -12.79 0.45 13.68
C ALA A 127 -13.71 0.10 14.86
N LYS A 128 -13.49 0.73 16.03
CA LYS A 128 -14.35 0.58 17.21
C LYS A 128 -15.79 0.99 16.91
N SER A 129 -16.04 2.10 16.21
CA SER A 129 -17.39 2.58 15.90
C SER A 129 -18.13 1.69 14.88
N PHE A 130 -17.41 0.94 14.07
CA PHE A 130 -17.94 -0.07 13.15
C PHE A 130 -18.04 -1.47 13.75
N GLY A 131 -17.65 -1.65 15.03
CA GLY A 131 -17.63 -2.97 15.67
C GLY A 131 -16.55 -3.91 15.18
N ILE A 132 -15.50 -3.36 14.53
CA ILE A 132 -14.35 -4.14 14.07
C ILE A 132 -13.41 -4.34 15.25
N THR A 133 -13.28 -5.57 15.72
CA THR A 133 -12.51 -5.93 16.93
C THR A 133 -11.27 -6.78 16.63
N ASN A 134 -11.16 -7.28 15.42
CA ASN A 134 -10.10 -8.20 14.96
C ASN A 134 -8.99 -7.49 14.16
N VAL A 135 -9.01 -6.15 14.13
CA VAL A 135 -7.99 -5.33 13.46
C VAL A 135 -7.42 -4.31 14.43
N GLN A 136 -6.11 -4.15 14.43
CA GLN A 136 -5.38 -3.17 15.22
C GLN A 136 -4.50 -2.30 14.32
N ALA A 137 -4.48 -1.00 14.56
CA ALA A 137 -3.45 -0.11 14.03
C ALA A 137 -2.48 0.27 15.15
N ILE A 138 -1.16 0.13 14.86
CA ILE A 138 -0.05 0.39 15.79
C ILE A 138 0.73 1.60 15.28
N SER A 139 0.93 2.60 16.14
CA SER A 139 1.80 3.74 15.83
C SER A 139 3.24 3.35 16.10
N ARG A 140 4.01 3.17 15.03
CA ARG A 140 5.44 2.87 15.11
C ARG A 140 6.16 3.30 13.84
N PHE A 141 7.19 4.12 14.00
CA PHE A 141 8.15 4.37 12.93
C PHE A 141 9.07 3.15 12.80
N LEU A 142 8.91 2.40 11.71
CA LEU A 142 9.66 1.17 11.48
C LEU A 142 11.07 1.43 10.97
N ASN A 143 11.98 0.57 11.41
CA ASN A 143 13.34 0.44 10.90
C ASN A 143 13.80 -1.02 11.05
N LEU A 144 14.93 -1.42 10.46
CA LEU A 144 15.39 -2.82 10.49
C LEU A 144 15.66 -3.33 11.92
N ASN A 145 15.96 -2.46 12.89
CA ASN A 145 16.21 -2.89 14.26
C ASN A 145 14.92 -3.26 15.02
N ASN A 146 13.79 -2.67 14.65
CA ASN A 146 12.53 -2.89 15.36
C ASN A 146 11.48 -3.68 14.54
N LEU A 147 11.70 -3.88 13.24
CA LEU A 147 10.75 -4.49 12.31
C LEU A 147 10.26 -5.86 12.80
N GLU A 148 11.16 -6.83 12.94
CA GLU A 148 10.83 -8.21 13.33
C GLU A 148 10.25 -8.26 14.76
N THR A 149 10.76 -7.45 15.68
CA THR A 149 10.22 -7.37 17.05
C THR A 149 8.78 -6.83 17.02
N THR A 150 8.50 -5.80 16.20
CA THR A 150 7.16 -5.23 16.09
C THR A 150 6.18 -6.24 15.47
N ILE A 151 6.60 -6.97 14.42
CA ILE A 151 5.80 -8.04 13.82
C ILE A 151 5.51 -9.14 14.86
N THR A 152 6.50 -9.62 15.58
CA THR A 152 6.32 -10.65 16.60
C THR A 152 5.38 -10.21 17.71
N GLN A 153 5.49 -8.95 18.15
CA GLN A 153 4.60 -8.36 19.16
C GLN A 153 3.15 -8.20 18.68
N SER A 154 2.90 -8.18 17.37
CA SER A 154 1.54 -8.14 16.82
C SER A 154 0.76 -9.44 16.98
N SER A 155 1.42 -10.52 17.43
CA SER A 155 0.84 -11.86 17.63
C SER A 155 0.23 -12.49 16.37
N LEU A 156 0.62 -12.02 15.18
CA LEU A 156 0.24 -12.65 13.93
C LEU A 156 0.93 -14.03 13.82
N PRO A 157 0.22 -15.06 13.33
CA PRO A 157 0.85 -16.36 13.04
C PRO A 157 1.80 -16.22 11.85
N LYS A 158 2.69 -17.20 11.68
CA LYS A 158 3.62 -17.19 10.53
C LYS A 158 2.89 -17.15 9.19
N GLU A 159 1.82 -17.91 9.03
CA GLU A 159 0.98 -17.95 7.83
C GLU A 159 -0.09 -16.86 7.89
N ILE A 160 0.02 -15.88 7.01
CA ILE A 160 -1.00 -14.86 6.78
C ILE A 160 -1.34 -14.80 5.29
N ASP A 161 -2.48 -14.22 4.95
CA ASP A 161 -2.92 -14.15 3.56
C ASP A 161 -2.30 -12.97 2.80
N LEU A 162 -2.13 -11.81 3.45
CA LEU A 162 -1.63 -10.60 2.77
C LEU A 162 -0.56 -9.88 3.60
N LEU A 163 0.53 -9.52 2.92
CA LEU A 163 1.48 -8.50 3.35
C LEU A 163 1.48 -7.36 2.34
N SER A 164 1.27 -6.13 2.79
CA SER A 164 1.43 -4.91 2.00
C SER A 164 2.53 -4.05 2.59
N VAL A 165 3.50 -3.64 1.78
CA VAL A 165 4.65 -2.83 2.19
C VAL A 165 4.68 -1.57 1.33
N ASP A 166 4.37 -0.43 1.94
CA ASP A 166 4.44 0.89 1.34
C ASP A 166 4.95 1.88 2.41
N VAL A 167 6.27 2.13 2.39
CA VAL A 167 6.97 2.94 3.38
C VAL A 167 7.86 4.02 2.75
N ASP A 168 7.50 4.43 1.54
CA ASP A 168 8.10 5.57 0.82
C ASP A 168 9.63 5.47 0.59
N GLY A 169 10.21 4.25 0.55
CA GLY A 169 11.60 4.12 0.15
C GLY A 169 12.42 2.98 0.77
N ASN A 170 12.01 2.41 1.90
CA ASN A 170 12.68 1.25 2.50
C ASN A 170 11.96 -0.08 2.21
N ASP A 171 11.01 -0.12 1.29
CA ASP A 171 10.12 -1.24 0.98
C ASP A 171 10.89 -2.52 0.68
N TYR A 172 11.94 -2.44 -0.16
CA TYR A 172 12.80 -3.55 -0.50
C TYR A 172 13.46 -4.16 0.77
N TRP A 173 14.05 -3.31 1.58
CA TRP A 173 14.79 -3.72 2.77
C TRP A 173 13.88 -4.32 3.83
N PHE A 174 12.67 -3.81 3.95
CA PHE A 174 11.68 -4.36 4.89
C PHE A 174 11.22 -5.74 4.43
N TRP A 175 10.82 -5.90 3.17
CA TRP A 175 10.42 -7.22 2.69
C TRP A 175 11.57 -8.23 2.73
N GLU A 176 12.79 -7.81 2.41
CA GLU A 176 13.98 -8.67 2.53
C GLU A 176 14.20 -9.15 3.97
N ALA A 177 14.07 -8.23 4.95
CA ALA A 177 14.34 -8.51 6.35
C ALA A 177 13.28 -9.38 7.04
N ILE A 178 12.00 -9.36 6.57
CA ILE A 178 10.92 -10.14 7.17
C ILE A 178 11.16 -11.64 6.99
N LYS A 179 11.30 -12.37 8.12
CA LYS A 179 11.51 -13.83 8.19
C LYS A 179 10.46 -14.53 9.02
N SER A 180 9.82 -13.80 9.93
CA SER A 180 8.81 -14.34 10.86
C SER A 180 7.46 -14.64 10.19
N LEU A 181 7.20 -14.08 8.99
CA LEU A 181 5.96 -14.26 8.26
C LEU A 181 6.15 -14.99 6.93
N SER A 182 5.11 -15.67 6.50
CA SER A 182 4.99 -16.34 5.21
C SER A 182 3.65 -16.00 4.57
N PRO A 183 3.48 -14.75 4.08
CA PRO A 183 2.24 -14.32 3.46
C PRO A 183 1.99 -15.05 2.14
N ARG A 184 0.72 -15.25 1.76
CA ARG A 184 0.35 -15.88 0.49
C ARG A 184 0.42 -14.90 -0.67
N ILE A 185 0.12 -13.62 -0.40
CA ILE A 185 0.25 -12.50 -1.34
C ILE A 185 1.13 -11.44 -0.70
N VAL A 186 2.04 -10.86 -1.49
CA VAL A 186 2.84 -9.69 -1.11
C VAL A 186 2.60 -8.58 -2.13
N ILE A 187 2.34 -7.38 -1.63
CA ILE A 187 2.22 -6.15 -2.41
C ILE A 187 3.33 -5.22 -1.95
N VAL A 188 4.06 -4.62 -2.90
CA VAL A 188 5.14 -3.67 -2.61
C VAL A 188 5.07 -2.46 -3.52
N GLU A 189 5.33 -1.25 -2.99
CA GLU A 189 5.56 -0.08 -3.84
C GLU A 189 6.91 -0.22 -4.54
N TYR A 190 6.94 -0.07 -5.87
CA TYR A 190 8.17 -0.07 -6.64
C TYR A 190 8.44 1.30 -7.29
N ASN A 191 9.70 1.61 -7.54
CA ASN A 191 10.07 2.85 -8.20
C ASN A 191 10.09 2.70 -9.73
N ALA A 192 9.01 3.13 -10.36
CA ALA A 192 8.90 3.09 -11.82
C ALA A 192 9.90 4.01 -12.55
N SER A 193 10.52 4.99 -11.88
CA SER A 193 11.57 5.84 -12.49
C SER A 193 12.85 5.08 -12.81
N LEU A 194 13.03 3.87 -12.26
CA LEU A 194 14.18 3.00 -12.54
C LEU A 194 13.98 2.12 -13.79
N GLY A 195 12.79 2.16 -14.39
CA GLY A 195 12.48 1.34 -15.56
C GLY A 195 12.39 -0.16 -15.26
N PRO A 196 12.18 -0.98 -16.32
CA PRO A 196 11.94 -2.42 -16.17
C PRO A 196 13.19 -3.28 -16.01
N GLU A 197 14.37 -2.80 -16.44
CA GLU A 197 15.58 -3.61 -16.61
C GLU A 197 16.60 -3.43 -15.49
N LEU A 198 16.64 -2.24 -14.87
CA LEU A 198 17.60 -1.96 -13.82
C LEU A 198 17.23 -2.70 -12.54
N SER A 199 18.22 -3.36 -11.92
CA SER A 199 18.07 -4.08 -10.67
C SER A 199 18.71 -3.28 -9.53
N LEU A 200 18.04 -2.21 -9.11
CA LEU A 200 18.56 -1.20 -8.18
C LEU A 200 17.59 -0.95 -7.01
N SER A 201 18.15 -0.62 -5.87
CA SER A 201 17.44 -0.05 -4.72
C SER A 201 18.18 1.16 -4.19
N THR A 202 17.47 2.14 -3.62
CA THR A 202 18.11 3.12 -2.74
C THR A 202 18.80 2.40 -1.58
N PRO A 203 19.96 2.88 -1.06
CA PRO A 203 20.53 2.33 0.15
C PRO A 203 19.55 2.43 1.32
N TYR A 204 19.56 1.44 2.21
CA TYR A 204 18.79 1.52 3.45
C TYR A 204 19.17 2.76 4.26
N ASP A 205 18.19 3.51 4.69
CA ASP A 205 18.33 4.62 5.61
C ASP A 205 17.18 4.63 6.61
N PRO A 206 17.43 4.43 7.94
CA PRO A 206 16.36 4.39 8.94
C PRO A 206 15.56 5.69 9.06
N ALA A 207 16.08 6.80 8.53
CA ALA A 207 15.42 8.11 8.48
C ALA A 207 15.11 8.55 7.07
N PHE A 208 14.84 7.59 6.15
CA PHE A 208 14.59 7.89 4.76
C PHE A 208 13.38 8.83 4.58
N ASN A 209 13.60 9.92 3.86
CA ASN A 209 12.55 10.83 3.41
C ASN A 209 12.81 11.20 1.95
N ARG A 210 11.94 10.75 1.05
CA ARG A 210 12.11 10.87 -0.40
C ARG A 210 12.32 12.33 -0.87
N HIS A 211 11.62 13.29 -0.26
CA HIS A 211 11.71 14.71 -0.64
C HIS A 211 12.94 15.42 -0.07
N GLU A 212 13.45 14.97 1.07
CA GLU A 212 14.72 15.47 1.62
C GLU A 212 15.92 14.91 0.86
N LYS A 213 15.85 13.67 0.40
CA LYS A 213 16.89 13.04 -0.41
C LYS A 213 16.99 13.66 -1.80
N ASN A 214 15.86 13.91 -2.44
CA ASN A 214 15.77 14.55 -3.75
C ASN A 214 14.43 15.28 -3.89
N SER A 215 14.46 16.59 -4.19
CA SER A 215 13.27 17.44 -4.25
C SER A 215 12.22 17.00 -5.28
N SER A 216 12.62 16.21 -6.31
CA SER A 216 11.67 15.63 -7.27
C SER A 216 10.78 14.56 -6.64
N GLY A 217 11.25 13.91 -5.57
CA GLY A 217 10.62 12.74 -4.97
C GLY A 217 10.74 11.46 -5.81
N PHE A 218 11.56 11.45 -6.89
CA PHE A 218 11.76 10.26 -7.75
C PHE A 218 12.78 9.29 -7.18
N TYR A 219 13.65 9.75 -6.29
CA TYR A 219 14.67 8.93 -5.63
C TYR A 219 14.09 8.28 -4.38
N CYS A 220 13.55 7.06 -4.54
CA CYS A 220 12.98 6.26 -3.44
C CYS A 220 12.92 4.78 -3.84
N GLY A 221 12.92 3.88 -2.86
CA GLY A 221 12.61 2.46 -3.02
C GLY A 221 13.47 1.71 -4.01
N ALA A 222 12.92 0.65 -4.58
CA ALA A 222 13.60 -0.26 -5.48
C ALA A 222 12.87 -0.44 -6.82
N SER A 223 13.60 -0.86 -7.84
CA SER A 223 13.04 -1.22 -9.14
C SER A 223 12.20 -2.49 -9.07
N ILE A 224 11.28 -2.63 -10.01
CA ILE A 224 10.49 -3.87 -10.15
C ILE A 224 11.40 -5.09 -10.38
N LYS A 225 12.54 -4.91 -11.08
CA LYS A 225 13.53 -5.98 -11.30
C LYS A 225 14.20 -6.44 -10.02
N ALA A 226 14.52 -5.51 -9.13
CA ALA A 226 15.07 -5.84 -7.82
C ALA A 226 14.05 -6.63 -6.98
N PHE A 227 12.77 -6.24 -7.01
CA PHE A 227 11.71 -6.97 -6.33
C PHE A 227 11.43 -8.34 -6.95
N GLU A 228 11.50 -8.51 -8.30
CA GLU A 228 11.40 -9.82 -8.95
C GLU A 228 12.47 -10.78 -8.42
N LYS A 229 13.73 -10.32 -8.32
CA LYS A 229 14.82 -11.12 -7.76
C LYS A 229 14.62 -11.47 -6.30
N LEU A 230 14.19 -10.49 -5.49
CA LEU A 230 13.89 -10.71 -4.07
C LEU A 230 12.74 -11.71 -3.89
N GLY A 231 11.66 -11.53 -4.66
CA GLY A 231 10.52 -12.46 -4.65
C GLY A 231 10.98 -13.88 -4.95
N LYS A 232 11.71 -14.08 -6.05
CA LYS A 232 12.26 -15.40 -6.42
C LYS A 232 13.14 -16.00 -5.31
N LYS A 233 14.00 -15.21 -4.68
CA LYS A 233 14.84 -15.65 -3.55
C LYS A 233 14.02 -16.09 -2.34
N LYS A 234 12.84 -15.47 -2.13
CA LYS A 234 11.93 -15.75 -1.02
C LYS A 234 10.84 -16.78 -1.36
N GLY A 235 10.79 -17.33 -2.59
CA GLY A 235 9.78 -18.30 -3.01
C GLY A 235 8.46 -17.66 -3.45
N TYR A 236 8.53 -16.48 -4.10
CA TYR A 236 7.40 -15.75 -4.64
C TYR A 236 7.59 -15.44 -6.10
N SER A 237 6.53 -15.52 -6.87
CA SER A 237 6.48 -15.17 -8.28
C SER A 237 5.80 -13.82 -8.50
N LEU A 238 6.38 -12.99 -9.38
CA LEU A 238 5.80 -11.73 -9.83
C LEU A 238 4.62 -12.01 -10.77
N ILE A 239 3.45 -11.43 -10.45
CA ILE A 239 2.20 -11.64 -11.20
C ILE A 239 1.87 -10.42 -12.07
N GLY A 240 2.26 -9.23 -11.65
CA GLY A 240 2.00 -7.99 -12.37
C GLY A 240 2.09 -6.76 -11.48
N CYS A 241 1.67 -5.64 -12.06
CA CYS A 241 1.56 -4.34 -11.38
C CYS A 241 0.19 -3.75 -11.63
N ASP A 242 -0.18 -2.74 -10.84
CA ASP A 242 -1.29 -1.87 -11.19
C ASP A 242 -0.98 -1.01 -12.43
N SER A 243 -2.02 -0.54 -13.12
CA SER A 243 -1.88 0.26 -14.34
C SER A 243 -1.31 1.66 -14.11
N ASN A 244 -1.28 2.14 -12.86
CA ASN A 244 -0.70 3.43 -12.48
C ASN A 244 0.81 3.35 -12.22
N GLY A 245 1.38 2.13 -12.18
CA GLY A 245 2.81 1.91 -12.00
C GLY A 245 3.31 2.23 -10.61
N VAL A 246 2.57 1.80 -9.59
CA VAL A 246 2.86 2.02 -8.17
C VAL A 246 3.15 0.72 -7.46
N ASN A 247 2.21 -0.24 -7.47
CA ASN A 247 2.31 -1.47 -6.71
C ASN A 247 2.59 -2.69 -7.58
N ALA A 248 3.52 -3.54 -7.14
CA ALA A 248 3.79 -4.85 -7.72
C ALA A 248 3.22 -5.96 -6.83
N PHE A 249 2.64 -6.99 -7.47
CA PHE A 249 1.95 -8.10 -6.83
C PHE A 249 2.72 -9.38 -6.97
N PHE A 250 2.94 -10.06 -5.85
CA PHE A 250 3.63 -11.33 -5.77
C PHE A 250 2.73 -12.38 -5.11
N VAL A 251 2.75 -13.59 -5.65
CA VAL A 251 2.07 -14.75 -5.06
C VAL A 251 3.12 -15.78 -4.68
N ARG A 252 3.00 -16.36 -3.49
CA ARG A 252 3.89 -17.43 -3.02
C ARG A 252 3.77 -18.65 -3.94
N ASP A 253 4.89 -19.25 -4.31
CA ASP A 253 4.97 -20.25 -5.38
C ASP A 253 4.09 -21.48 -5.13
N ASP A 254 3.93 -21.89 -3.87
CA ASP A 254 3.04 -23.00 -3.48
C ASP A 254 1.54 -22.67 -3.52
N CYS A 255 1.19 -21.40 -3.69
CA CYS A 255 -0.18 -20.92 -3.83
C CYS A 255 -0.61 -20.70 -5.29
N LEU A 256 0.32 -20.82 -6.24
CA LEU A 256 0.02 -20.59 -7.66
C LEU A 256 -1.00 -21.61 -8.18
N THR A 257 -1.93 -21.11 -9.00
CA THR A 257 -2.88 -21.92 -9.78
C THR A 257 -2.59 -21.78 -11.28
N GLU A 258 -3.16 -22.65 -12.10
CA GLU A 258 -3.02 -22.58 -13.57
C GLU A 258 -3.53 -21.28 -14.19
N ASN A 259 -4.43 -20.57 -13.50
CA ASN A 259 -5.02 -19.31 -13.96
C ASN A 259 -4.14 -18.10 -13.64
N ILE A 260 -3.20 -18.22 -12.67
CA ILE A 260 -2.29 -17.14 -12.29
C ILE A 260 -1.03 -17.21 -13.15
N LYS A 261 -0.85 -16.22 -14.02
CA LYS A 261 0.32 -16.13 -14.90
C LYS A 261 1.48 -15.45 -14.21
N VAL A 262 2.59 -16.17 -14.08
CA VAL A 262 3.86 -15.59 -13.67
C VAL A 262 4.47 -14.84 -14.86
N ILE A 263 4.89 -13.61 -14.63
CA ILE A 263 5.49 -12.76 -15.68
C ILE A 263 6.80 -12.12 -15.20
N SER A 264 7.65 -11.75 -16.16
CA SER A 264 8.91 -11.06 -15.86
C SER A 264 8.70 -9.57 -15.61
N SER A 265 9.67 -8.93 -14.95
CA SER A 265 9.65 -7.50 -14.67
C SER A 265 9.43 -6.62 -15.91
N PRO A 266 10.03 -6.90 -17.12
CA PRO A 266 9.73 -6.10 -18.30
C PRO A 266 8.28 -6.20 -18.77
N LEU A 267 7.63 -7.33 -18.59
CA LEU A 267 6.21 -7.51 -18.96
C LEU A 267 5.26 -6.93 -17.90
N ALA A 268 5.65 -7.01 -16.63
CA ALA A 268 4.88 -6.48 -15.51
C ALA A 268 4.95 -4.95 -15.39
N TYR A 269 6.09 -4.37 -15.78
CA TYR A 269 6.36 -2.95 -15.58
C TYR A 269 5.31 -2.03 -16.18
N ARG A 270 4.90 -1.04 -15.40
CA ARG A 270 4.08 0.10 -15.84
C ARG A 270 4.78 1.39 -15.39
N PRO A 271 4.88 2.41 -16.26
CA PRO A 271 5.41 3.70 -15.85
C PRO A 271 4.45 4.39 -14.89
N HIS A 272 4.97 5.18 -13.95
CA HIS A 272 4.16 5.87 -12.97
C HIS A 272 3.29 6.96 -13.63
N LYS A 273 2.00 6.70 -13.75
CA LYS A 273 1.03 7.49 -14.52
C LYS A 273 1.01 8.96 -14.11
N SER A 274 0.93 9.27 -12.83
CA SER A 274 0.85 10.68 -12.39
C SER A 274 2.16 11.47 -12.65
N ARG A 275 3.31 10.79 -12.78
CA ARG A 275 4.57 11.43 -13.15
C ARG A 275 4.60 11.75 -14.64
N LEU A 276 4.07 10.83 -15.48
CA LEU A 276 3.89 11.07 -16.93
C LEU A 276 2.90 12.23 -17.19
N GLU A 277 1.78 12.27 -16.48
CA GLU A 277 0.78 13.34 -16.59
C GLU A 277 1.33 14.72 -16.20
N ARG A 278 2.34 14.75 -15.31
CA ARG A 278 3.10 15.97 -14.97
C ARG A 278 4.17 16.32 -15.99
N GLY A 279 4.30 15.57 -17.08
CA GLY A 279 5.23 15.83 -18.18
C GLY A 279 6.63 15.22 -18.01
N PHE A 280 6.84 14.31 -17.06
CA PHE A 280 8.13 13.64 -16.88
C PHE A 280 8.11 12.26 -17.55
N SER A 281 8.83 12.07 -18.65
CA SER A 281 9.07 10.73 -19.21
C SER A 281 9.87 9.86 -18.21
N VAL A 282 9.92 8.55 -18.42
CA VAL A 282 10.72 7.65 -17.56
C VAL A 282 12.21 8.03 -17.65
N GLU A 283 12.68 8.39 -18.83
CA GLU A 283 14.04 8.84 -19.08
C GLU A 283 14.36 10.14 -18.35
N ASP A 284 13.43 11.11 -18.33
CA ASP A 284 13.60 12.36 -17.57
C ASP A 284 13.68 12.07 -16.08
N GLN A 285 12.77 11.23 -15.57
CA GLN A 285 12.76 10.83 -14.15
C GLN A 285 14.10 10.17 -13.76
N PHE A 286 14.58 9.22 -14.58
CA PHE A 286 15.85 8.54 -14.31
C PHE A 286 17.03 9.49 -14.41
N THR A 287 17.06 10.38 -15.40
CA THR A 287 18.11 11.39 -15.57
C THR A 287 18.28 12.28 -14.34
N ILE A 288 17.19 12.61 -13.66
CA ILE A 288 17.22 13.41 -12.42
C ILE A 288 17.88 12.67 -11.27
N ILE A 289 17.80 11.33 -11.23
CA ILE A 289 18.25 10.53 -10.08
C ILE A 289 19.45 9.62 -10.37
N LYS A 290 19.88 9.48 -11.62
CA LYS A 290 20.90 8.50 -12.05
C LYS A 290 22.25 8.62 -11.33
N ASP A 291 22.62 9.84 -10.90
CA ASP A 291 23.87 10.12 -10.20
C ASP A 291 23.74 10.01 -8.65
N MET A 292 22.55 9.66 -8.16
CA MET A 292 22.32 9.36 -6.75
C MET A 292 22.88 7.97 -6.38
N PRO A 293 23.23 7.73 -5.11
CA PRO A 293 23.69 6.41 -4.68
C PRO A 293 22.62 5.33 -4.85
N PHE A 294 22.93 4.24 -5.52
CA PHE A 294 22.10 3.04 -5.60
C PHE A 294 22.88 1.80 -5.20
N VAL A 295 22.16 0.81 -4.68
CA VAL A 295 22.66 -0.55 -4.44
C VAL A 295 22.19 -1.43 -5.58
N SER A 296 23.14 -2.11 -6.22
CA SER A 296 22.82 -3.14 -7.22
C SER A 296 22.33 -4.40 -6.51
N ILE A 297 21.18 -4.91 -6.94
CA ILE A 297 20.58 -6.13 -6.40
C ILE A 297 20.90 -7.29 -7.34
N GLU A 298 21.61 -8.29 -6.80
CA GLU A 298 22.06 -9.51 -7.52
C GLU A 298 21.02 -10.63 -7.48
#